data_520a969aa4845efa5d7ae605a570eb17
#
_entry.id   520a969aa4845efa5d7ae605a570eb17
#
_cell.length_a   1.000
_cell.length_b   1.000
_cell.length_c   1.000
_cell.angle_alpha   90.00
_cell.angle_beta   90.00
_cell.angle_gamma   90.00
#
_symmetry.space_group_name_H-M   'P 1'
#
loop_
_entity.id
_entity.type
_entity.pdbx_description
1 polymer ?
#
loop_
_entity_poly.entity_id
_entity_poly.type
_entity_poly.pdbx_seq_one_letter_code
_entity_poly.pdbx_strand_id
1 'polypeptide(L)'
;SKGPDIFLEVIKHYKQKINNIEVVLTGKRRNYIIQKLEENNIKFSYFEMVDFKTLNELYNCLNLYVVSSRVEGGPQSIMECASTMTPLISTDVGIANEILSNESIYNIENLKNAEPNTLIARKNVEKFFVPDGFIEFKELINKI
;
A
#
# COMPACT_ATOMS: atom_id res chain seq x y z
N SER A 1 0.51 7.88 12.35
CA SER A 1 1.89 7.94 11.89
C SER A 1 2.14 6.87 10.82
N LYS A 2 2.89 7.21 9.76
CA LYS A 2 3.13 6.34 8.57
C LYS A 2 4.01 5.10 8.83
N GLY A 3 4.50 4.88 10.04
CA GLY A 3 5.27 3.69 10.43
C GLY A 3 6.51 3.39 9.58
N PRO A 4 7.44 4.34 9.39
CA PRO A 4 8.62 4.10 8.56
C PRO A 4 9.57 3.03 9.14
N ASP A 5 9.52 2.80 10.42
CA ASP A 5 10.21 1.72 11.11
C ASP A 5 9.58 0.34 10.79
N ILE A 6 8.25 0.24 10.77
CA ILE A 6 7.55 -0.97 10.31
C ILE A 6 7.90 -1.24 8.84
N PHE A 7 7.90 -0.21 7.99
CA PHE A 7 8.30 -0.34 6.60
C PHE A 7 9.71 -0.92 6.47
N LEU A 8 10.67 -0.40 7.26
CA LEU A 8 12.04 -0.89 7.25
C LEU A 8 12.12 -2.39 7.63
N GLU A 9 11.36 -2.84 8.63
CA GLU A 9 11.33 -4.26 9.02
C GLU A 9 10.76 -5.14 7.90
N VAL A 10 9.72 -4.67 7.18
CA VAL A 10 9.21 -5.37 5.99
C VAL A 10 10.31 -5.51 4.92
N ILE A 11 11.02 -4.43 4.61
CA ILE A 11 12.09 -4.47 3.60
C ILE A 11 13.23 -5.41 4.03
N LYS A 12 13.64 -5.38 5.30
CA LYS A 12 14.66 -6.30 5.83
C LYS A 12 14.21 -7.76 5.71
N HIS A 13 12.94 -8.05 6.01
CA HIS A 13 12.39 -9.39 5.87
C HIS A 13 12.48 -9.89 4.42
N TYR A 14 12.08 -9.08 3.45
CA TYR A 14 12.19 -9.46 2.03
C TYR A 14 13.63 -9.52 1.54
N LYS A 15 14.53 -8.65 2.03
CA LYS A 15 15.96 -8.68 1.68
C LYS A 15 16.64 -10.00 2.07
N GLN A 16 16.17 -10.69 3.10
CA GLN A 16 16.66 -12.02 3.47
C GLN A 16 16.28 -13.10 2.45
N LYS A 17 15.20 -12.89 1.69
CA LYS A 17 14.67 -13.87 0.73
C LYS A 17 15.03 -13.53 -0.71
N ILE A 18 15.24 -12.27 -1.01
CA ILE A 18 15.42 -11.73 -2.36
C ILE A 18 16.72 -10.92 -2.42
N ASN A 19 17.64 -11.32 -3.28
CA ASN A 19 18.97 -10.69 -3.37
C ASN A 19 18.93 -9.24 -3.88
N ASN A 20 18.06 -8.92 -4.84
CA ASN A 20 18.00 -7.63 -5.50
C ASN A 20 16.65 -6.95 -5.19
N ILE A 21 16.61 -6.20 -4.11
CA ILE A 21 15.47 -5.34 -3.79
C ILE A 21 15.81 -3.90 -4.14
N GLU A 22 14.91 -3.24 -4.82
CA GLU A 22 14.91 -1.80 -5.00
C GLU A 22 13.62 -1.21 -4.40
N VAL A 23 13.77 -0.19 -3.56
CA VAL A 23 12.66 0.49 -2.89
C VAL A 23 12.31 1.76 -3.65
N VAL A 24 11.04 1.94 -3.98
CA VAL A 24 10.53 3.19 -4.55
C VAL A 24 9.82 3.98 -3.45
N LEU A 25 10.27 5.20 -3.23
CA LEU A 25 9.68 6.14 -2.29
C LEU A 25 9.06 7.31 -3.02
N THR A 26 7.84 7.68 -2.64
CA THR A 26 7.16 8.89 -3.13
C THR A 26 6.70 9.78 -1.98
N GLY A 27 6.52 11.07 -2.27
CA GLY A 27 5.97 12.04 -1.33
C GLY A 27 6.99 12.66 -0.39
N LYS A 28 6.56 13.69 0.34
CA LYS A 28 7.43 14.51 1.20
C LYS A 28 7.80 13.84 2.52
N ARG A 29 8.83 14.37 3.19
CA ARG A 29 9.26 13.99 4.55
C ARG A 29 9.74 12.53 4.64
N ARG A 30 10.57 12.09 3.70
CA ARG A 30 11.14 10.73 3.65
C ARG A 30 12.54 10.61 4.25
N ASN A 31 13.11 11.68 4.81
CA ASN A 31 14.52 11.72 5.27
C ASN A 31 14.88 10.56 6.21
N TYR A 32 14.01 10.25 7.17
CA TYR A 32 14.25 9.15 8.12
C TYR A 32 14.40 7.80 7.39
N ILE A 33 13.47 7.46 6.50
CA ILE A 33 13.53 6.16 5.82
C ILE A 33 14.67 6.12 4.80
N ILE A 34 14.96 7.22 4.11
CA ILE A 34 16.10 7.34 3.19
C ILE A 34 17.40 7.04 3.94
N GLN A 35 17.65 7.71 5.07
CA GLN A 35 18.82 7.45 5.90
C GLN A 35 18.92 5.97 6.30
N LYS A 36 17.77 5.37 6.73
CA LYS A 36 17.75 3.95 7.14
C LYS A 36 18.01 2.99 5.98
N LEU A 37 17.55 3.28 4.77
CA LEU A 37 17.85 2.49 3.59
C LEU A 37 19.35 2.56 3.25
N GLU A 38 19.94 3.74 3.30
CA GLU A 38 21.40 3.95 3.10
C GLU A 38 22.22 3.18 4.14
N GLU A 39 21.92 3.32 5.44
CA GLU A 39 22.59 2.60 6.53
C GLU A 39 22.53 1.06 6.36
N ASN A 40 21.50 0.52 5.72
CA ASN A 40 21.32 -0.90 5.48
C ASN A 40 21.73 -1.36 4.06
N ASN A 41 22.37 -0.49 3.28
CA ASN A 41 22.76 -0.76 1.89
C ASN A 41 21.61 -1.31 1.03
N ILE A 42 20.45 -0.64 1.11
CA ILE A 42 19.26 -0.97 0.33
C ILE A 42 19.13 0.06 -0.79
N LYS A 43 19.10 -0.42 -2.03
CA LYS A 43 18.93 0.43 -3.22
C LYS A 43 17.53 1.05 -3.21
N PHE A 44 17.45 2.34 -3.51
CA PHE A 44 16.15 3.02 -3.60
C PHE A 44 16.15 4.12 -4.67
N SER A 45 14.94 4.43 -5.14
CA SER A 45 14.62 5.60 -5.96
C SER A 45 13.62 6.48 -5.21
N TYR A 46 13.83 7.79 -5.20
CA TYR A 46 12.99 8.73 -4.48
C TYR A 46 12.43 9.81 -5.40
N PHE A 47 11.11 9.96 -5.37
CA PHE A 47 10.34 10.96 -6.11
C PHE A 47 9.52 11.80 -5.13
N GLU A 48 9.95 13.02 -4.84
CA GLU A 48 9.27 13.86 -3.85
C GLU A 48 7.84 14.24 -4.31
N MET A 49 7.70 14.55 -5.57
CA MET A 49 6.42 14.89 -6.20
C MET A 49 6.27 14.11 -7.51
N VAL A 50 5.13 13.49 -7.68
CA VAL A 50 4.73 12.80 -8.91
C VAL A 50 3.33 13.22 -9.30
N ASP A 51 3.07 13.34 -10.59
CA ASP A 51 1.72 13.51 -11.10
C ASP A 51 0.94 12.18 -11.09
N PHE A 52 -0.36 12.24 -11.31
CA PHE A 52 -1.21 11.04 -11.30
C PHE A 52 -0.83 10.02 -12.37
N LYS A 53 -0.35 10.47 -13.53
CA LYS A 53 0.09 9.58 -14.60
C LYS A 53 1.32 8.79 -14.16
N THR A 54 2.35 9.48 -13.69
CA THR A 54 3.58 8.85 -13.17
C THR A 54 3.28 7.95 -11.99
N LEU A 55 2.39 8.35 -11.07
CA LEU A 55 1.99 7.52 -9.94
C LEU A 55 1.33 6.21 -10.40
N ASN A 56 0.45 6.27 -11.40
CA ASN A 56 -0.16 5.08 -11.99
C ASN A 56 0.87 4.18 -12.68
N GLU A 57 1.83 4.74 -13.39
CA GLU A 57 2.93 3.99 -14.00
C GLU A 57 3.77 3.29 -12.92
N LEU A 58 4.08 3.97 -11.82
CA LEU A 58 4.79 3.36 -10.68
C LEU A 58 4.01 2.19 -10.10
N TYR A 59 2.70 2.32 -9.84
CA TYR A 59 1.89 1.20 -9.35
C TYR A 59 1.96 -0.01 -10.27
N ASN A 60 1.92 0.18 -11.57
CA ASN A 60 2.01 -0.91 -12.55
C ASN A 60 3.41 -1.57 -12.64
N CYS A 61 4.47 -0.89 -12.17
CA CYS A 61 5.83 -1.43 -12.17
C CYS A 61 6.20 -2.16 -10.87
N LEU A 62 5.43 -1.97 -9.78
CA LEU A 62 5.77 -2.56 -8.48
C LEU A 62 5.47 -4.05 -8.41
N ASN A 63 6.40 -4.81 -7.83
CA ASN A 63 6.17 -6.20 -7.45
C ASN A 63 5.42 -6.32 -6.11
N LEU A 64 5.53 -5.30 -5.25
CA LEU A 64 4.83 -5.23 -3.98
C LEU A 64 4.71 -3.78 -3.51
N TYR A 65 3.52 -3.37 -3.12
CA TYR A 65 3.27 -2.13 -2.38
C TYR A 65 3.09 -2.45 -0.90
N VAL A 66 3.66 -1.63 -0.03
CA VAL A 66 3.61 -1.84 1.43
C VAL A 66 2.97 -0.65 2.12
N VAL A 67 1.85 -0.87 2.78
CA VAL A 67 1.26 0.09 3.73
C VAL A 67 1.71 -0.29 5.14
N SER A 68 2.44 0.61 5.80
CA SER A 68 3.04 0.39 7.12
C SER A 68 2.52 1.34 8.19
N SER A 69 1.42 2.01 7.92
CA SER A 69 0.85 3.01 8.85
C SER A 69 0.35 2.35 10.14
N ARG A 70 0.49 3.06 11.26
CA ARG A 70 -0.08 2.63 12.55
C ARG A 70 -1.52 3.06 12.74
N VAL A 71 -1.85 4.22 12.20
CA VAL A 71 -3.21 4.80 12.27
C VAL A 71 -3.44 5.61 11.01
N GLU A 72 -4.47 5.28 10.28
CA GLU A 72 -5.00 6.03 9.14
C GLU A 72 -6.50 5.79 9.00
N GLY A 73 -7.24 6.81 8.59
CA GLY A 73 -8.69 6.70 8.37
C GLY A 73 -9.07 5.92 7.10
N GLY A 74 -8.21 5.99 6.07
CA GLY A 74 -8.41 5.28 4.80
C GLY A 74 -7.26 5.59 3.84
N PRO A 75 -6.20 4.77 3.82
CA PRO A 75 -5.09 4.98 2.89
C PRO A 75 -5.58 4.89 1.46
N GLN A 76 -5.57 6.00 0.73
CA GLN A 76 -5.98 6.06 -0.67
C GLN A 76 -5.18 5.06 -1.53
N SER A 77 -3.91 4.85 -1.18
CA SER A 77 -3.05 3.89 -1.86
C SER A 77 -3.57 2.44 -1.84
N ILE A 78 -4.37 2.04 -0.85
CA ILE A 78 -5.02 0.71 -0.85
C ILE A 78 -6.01 0.61 -2.01
N MET A 79 -6.84 1.64 -2.20
CA MET A 79 -7.80 1.70 -3.30
C MET A 79 -7.12 1.77 -4.66
N GLU A 80 -6.05 2.57 -4.76
CA GLU A 80 -5.27 2.74 -5.98
C GLU A 80 -4.57 1.44 -6.38
N CYS A 81 -3.88 0.77 -5.45
CA CYS A 81 -3.23 -0.53 -5.71
C CYS A 81 -4.25 -1.63 -6.05
N ALA A 82 -5.38 -1.69 -5.35
CA ALA A 82 -6.44 -2.65 -5.67
C ALA A 82 -7.01 -2.42 -7.07
N SER A 83 -7.17 -1.14 -7.47
CA SER A 83 -7.67 -0.75 -8.80
C SER A 83 -6.70 -1.08 -9.92
N THR A 84 -5.41 -0.97 -9.69
CA THR A 84 -4.34 -1.28 -10.68
C THR A 84 -3.87 -2.73 -10.60
N MET A 85 -4.45 -3.55 -9.71
CA MET A 85 -4.00 -4.92 -9.42
C MET A 85 -2.52 -4.99 -8.99
N THR A 86 -2.01 -3.93 -8.37
CA THR A 86 -0.68 -3.93 -7.77
C THR A 86 -0.67 -4.83 -6.54
N PRO A 87 0.25 -5.82 -6.44
CA PRO A 87 0.37 -6.63 -5.23
C PRO A 87 0.60 -5.75 -4.00
N LEU A 88 -0.15 -5.97 -2.94
CA LEU A 88 -0.19 -5.07 -1.78
C LEU A 88 -0.36 -5.85 -0.49
N ILE A 89 0.42 -5.48 0.51
CA ILE A 89 0.21 -5.87 1.91
C ILE A 89 0.06 -4.62 2.77
N SER A 90 -0.76 -4.70 3.80
CA SER A 90 -1.07 -3.56 4.67
C SER A 90 -1.10 -3.96 6.13
N THR A 91 -0.68 -3.06 7.00
CA THR A 91 -1.11 -3.09 8.40
C THR A 91 -2.63 -2.94 8.47
N ASP A 92 -3.23 -3.37 9.58
CA ASP A 92 -4.69 -3.23 9.81
C ASP A 92 -5.05 -1.76 10.08
N VAL A 93 -5.29 -1.00 9.01
CA VAL A 93 -5.62 0.44 9.09
C VAL A 93 -6.73 0.83 8.13
N GLY A 94 -7.64 1.66 8.62
CA GLY A 94 -8.72 2.25 7.82
C GLY A 94 -9.51 1.21 7.03
N ILE A 95 -9.53 1.35 5.72
CA ILE A 95 -10.31 0.51 4.79
C ILE A 95 -9.63 -0.86 4.47
N ALA A 96 -8.48 -1.17 5.06
CA ALA A 96 -7.71 -2.36 4.71
C ALA A 96 -8.56 -3.65 4.81
N ASN A 97 -9.29 -3.85 5.91
CA ASN A 97 -10.13 -5.03 6.12
C ASN A 97 -11.34 -5.15 5.17
N GLU A 98 -11.74 -4.04 4.54
CA GLU A 98 -12.85 -4.05 3.57
C GLU A 98 -12.39 -4.42 2.16
N ILE A 99 -11.14 -4.11 1.83
CA ILE A 99 -10.58 -4.28 0.49
C ILE A 99 -9.70 -5.52 0.41
N LEU A 100 -8.88 -5.78 1.41
CA LEU A 100 -7.86 -6.82 1.38
C LEU A 100 -8.37 -8.12 2.00
N SER A 101 -7.79 -9.23 1.56
CA SER A 101 -7.93 -10.50 2.24
C SER A 101 -7.11 -10.53 3.54
N ASN A 102 -7.47 -11.43 4.46
CA ASN A 102 -6.79 -11.54 5.76
C ASN A 102 -5.29 -11.83 5.61
N GLU A 103 -4.89 -12.63 4.62
CA GLU A 103 -3.48 -12.94 4.35
C GLU A 103 -2.68 -11.73 3.85
N SER A 104 -3.35 -10.71 3.30
CA SER A 104 -2.70 -9.46 2.87
C SER A 104 -2.60 -8.42 3.98
N ILE A 105 -3.16 -8.70 5.17
CA ILE A 105 -3.07 -7.84 6.35
C ILE A 105 -2.04 -8.40 7.31
N TYR A 106 -1.07 -7.57 7.69
CA TYR A 106 0.04 -8.00 8.52
C TYR A 106 0.27 -7.13 9.76
N ASN A 107 0.92 -7.72 10.73
CA ASN A 107 1.68 -7.05 11.78
C ASN A 107 3.12 -7.60 11.78
N ILE A 108 3.98 -7.10 12.66
CA ILE A 108 5.39 -7.53 12.73
C ILE A 108 5.51 -9.03 13.05
N GLU A 109 4.61 -9.58 13.85
CA GLU A 109 4.67 -10.97 14.29
C GLU A 109 4.28 -11.97 13.19
N ASN A 110 3.30 -11.61 12.36
CA ASN A 110 2.80 -12.46 11.27
C ASN A 110 3.34 -12.13 9.88
N LEU A 111 4.24 -11.14 9.77
CA LEU A 111 4.78 -10.65 8.48
C LEU A 111 5.28 -11.77 7.56
N LYS A 112 5.86 -12.82 8.13
CA LYS A 112 6.37 -13.98 7.38
C LYS A 112 5.30 -14.73 6.58
N ASN A 113 4.03 -14.60 6.97
CA ASN A 113 2.87 -15.24 6.36
C ASN A 113 2.04 -14.26 5.51
N ALA A 114 2.48 -13.00 5.42
CA ALA A 114 1.78 -11.99 4.64
C ALA A 114 1.93 -12.26 3.14
N GLU A 115 0.80 -12.39 2.46
CA GLU A 115 0.76 -12.65 1.02
C GLU A 115 -0.26 -11.72 0.33
N PRO A 116 0.13 -11.01 -0.74
CA PRO A 116 -0.79 -10.17 -1.48
C PRO A 116 -1.80 -11.01 -2.27
N ASN A 117 -3.08 -10.65 -2.20
CA ASN A 117 -4.13 -11.25 -3.00
C ASN A 117 -4.80 -10.19 -3.88
N THR A 118 -4.23 -9.97 -5.07
CA THR A 118 -4.66 -8.93 -6.00
C THR A 118 -6.08 -9.17 -6.54
N LEU A 119 -6.51 -10.42 -6.70
CA LEU A 119 -7.83 -10.75 -7.24
C LEU A 119 -8.93 -10.40 -6.24
N ILE A 120 -8.74 -10.71 -4.96
CA ILE A 120 -9.69 -10.33 -3.90
C ILE A 120 -9.72 -8.82 -3.74
N ALA A 121 -8.56 -8.16 -3.68
CA ALA A 121 -8.48 -6.71 -3.57
C ALA A 121 -9.19 -6.02 -4.74
N ARG A 122 -8.95 -6.46 -5.98
CA ARG A 122 -9.62 -5.94 -7.18
C ARG A 122 -11.14 -6.11 -7.11
N LYS A 123 -11.62 -7.29 -6.78
CA LYS A 123 -13.06 -7.57 -6.64
C LYS A 123 -13.71 -6.66 -5.60
N ASN A 124 -13.06 -6.48 -4.45
CA ASN A 124 -13.63 -5.71 -3.36
C ASN A 124 -13.63 -4.20 -3.62
N VAL A 125 -12.67 -3.68 -4.40
CA VAL A 125 -12.62 -2.25 -4.72
C VAL A 125 -13.64 -1.85 -5.80
N GLU A 126 -14.10 -2.76 -6.63
CA GLU A 126 -15.02 -2.47 -7.74
C GLU A 126 -16.33 -1.82 -7.28
N LYS A 127 -16.82 -2.15 -6.08
CA LYS A 127 -18.02 -1.52 -5.50
C LYS A 127 -17.89 -0.01 -5.29
N PHE A 128 -16.67 0.52 -5.28
CA PHE A 128 -16.40 1.96 -5.14
C PHE A 128 -16.23 2.68 -6.48
N PHE A 129 -16.23 1.95 -7.59
CA PHE A 129 -16.07 2.56 -8.91
C PHE A 129 -17.33 3.33 -9.33
N VAL A 130 -17.10 4.40 -10.09
CA VAL A 130 -18.17 5.17 -10.73
C VAL A 130 -18.75 4.36 -11.91
N PRO A 131 -20.09 4.29 -12.10
CA PRO A 131 -21.14 5.00 -11.37
C PRO A 131 -21.62 4.31 -10.10
N ASP A 132 -21.35 3.01 -9.90
CA ASP A 132 -21.99 2.18 -8.87
C ASP A 132 -21.72 2.69 -7.45
N GLY A 133 -20.51 3.12 -7.15
CA GLY A 133 -20.14 3.69 -5.87
C GLY A 133 -20.91 4.97 -5.50
N PHE A 134 -21.51 5.68 -6.46
CA PHE A 134 -22.37 6.82 -6.21
C PHE A 134 -23.83 6.47 -5.96
N ILE A 135 -24.28 5.28 -6.34
CA ILE A 135 -25.69 4.89 -6.19
C ILE A 135 -26.03 4.78 -4.71
N GLU A 136 -25.22 4.07 -3.93
CA GLU A 136 -25.43 3.94 -2.48
C GLU A 136 -25.39 5.30 -1.77
N PHE A 137 -24.46 6.17 -2.16
CA PHE A 137 -24.33 7.52 -1.61
C PHE A 137 -25.56 8.38 -1.93
N LYS A 138 -26.08 8.32 -3.15
CA LYS A 138 -27.29 9.00 -3.58
C LYS A 138 -28.53 8.51 -2.81
N GLU A 139 -28.64 7.21 -2.59
CA GLU A 139 -29.74 6.64 -1.79
C GLU A 139 -29.69 7.09 -0.33
N LEU A 140 -28.48 7.23 0.23
CA LEU A 140 -28.32 7.74 1.61
C LEU A 140 -28.78 9.19 1.74
N ILE A 141 -28.41 10.05 0.78
CA ILE A 141 -28.83 11.47 0.77
C ILE A 141 -30.34 11.60 0.60
N ASN A 142 -30.97 10.76 -0.21
CA ASN A 142 -32.41 10.81 -0.44
C ASN A 142 -33.23 10.31 0.76
N LYS A 143 -32.61 9.74 1.78
CA LYS A 143 -33.27 9.31 3.04
C LYS A 143 -33.21 10.37 4.14
N ILE A 144 -32.50 11.47 3.93
CA ILE A 144 -32.44 12.63 4.83
C ILE A 144 -33.44 13.68 4.42
#